data_ff3e5f916b71189976bcdb379c3e305d
#
_entry.id   ff3e5f916b71189976bcdb379c3e305d
#
_cell.length_a   1.000
_cell.length_b   1.000
_cell.length_c   1.000
_cell.angle_alpha   90.00
_cell.angle_beta   90.00
_cell.angle_gamma   90.00
#
_symmetry.space_group_name_H-M   'P 1'
#
loop_
_entity.id
_entity.type
_entity.pdbx_description
1 polymer ?
#
loop_
_entity_poly.entity_id
_entity_poly.type
_entity_poly.pdbx_seq_one_letter_code
_entity_poly.pdbx_strand_id
1 'polypeptide(L)'
;MVLQLRAMHQRFLAFASAAATAALFVTATPAPMSSQSPAIRPFRIQTPDADLRDLKDRLARTRFPDAGPGAPWEYGTDLAYLKDLVAYWHDRFDWRAAERRLNQFDQFVTAIDGVDVHFIHQRSRHPNAMPLALTHGWPGSIVEFTKMIGPLTDPTAHGGSASDAFHVVAISLPGFGFSGKPQEPGYSPERMGRVIATLMARLGYSRYGLQGGDWGGIISRLVAINDATHVAGLHLNFCIAGAPPGGNANDGVSAAELKLMEERQAYMANERAYQQIQGTKPQTLGYGLTDSPAGLAAWIVEKFRAWCDCDGDVEKKFTKDELLTNVSLYWFTNTATSSARIYYESRVAPGNAERVSVPTACALFPKEITVPPRRWVEARYNLVQWTVMPRGGHFAAMEEPELLVEDVRKFFGALR
;
A
#
# COMPACT_ATOMS: atom_id res chain seq x y z
N MET A 1 5.98 61.19 -4.49
CA MET A 1 5.72 62.03 -5.65
C MET A 1 4.60 61.32 -6.39
N VAL A 2 3.39 61.41 -5.96
CA VAL A 2 2.29 62.38 -6.06
C VAL A 2 1.91 62.69 -7.53
N LEU A 3 0.62 62.50 -7.72
CA LEU A 3 -0.33 63.02 -8.71
C LEU A 3 -0.69 62.03 -9.85
N GLN A 4 -1.96 61.56 -9.87
CA GLN A 4 -3.24 62.18 -10.26
C GLN A 4 -3.41 62.32 -11.78
N LEU A 5 -4.52 61.71 -12.29
CA LEU A 5 -5.71 62.41 -12.84
C LEU A 5 -6.60 61.42 -13.59
N ARG A 6 -7.81 61.13 -13.12
CA ARG A 6 -9.14 61.68 -13.48
C ARG A 6 -9.59 61.47 -14.92
N ALA A 7 -10.59 60.63 -15.02
CA ALA A 7 -11.94 60.71 -15.62
C ALA A 7 -12.14 61.47 -16.95
N MET A 8 -12.88 60.80 -17.85
CA MET A 8 -13.92 61.51 -18.64
C MET A 8 -15.05 60.55 -19.07
N HIS A 9 -16.27 60.98 -18.74
CA HIS A 9 -17.56 60.53 -19.20
C HIS A 9 -17.77 60.84 -20.69
N GLN A 10 -18.49 60.01 -21.44
CA GLN A 10 -19.60 60.54 -22.24
C GLN A 10 -20.57 59.41 -22.67
N ARG A 11 -21.82 59.77 -22.62
CA ARG A 11 -23.04 59.03 -22.91
C ARG A 11 -23.26 58.83 -24.40
N PHE A 12 -23.84 57.71 -24.80
CA PHE A 12 -24.74 57.72 -25.94
C PHE A 12 -25.95 56.83 -25.65
N LEU A 13 -27.12 57.43 -25.69
CA LEU A 13 -28.43 56.87 -25.71
C LEU A 13 -28.72 56.44 -27.15
N ALA A 14 -29.21 55.17 -27.34
CA ALA A 14 -29.94 54.81 -28.54
C ALA A 14 -31.06 53.84 -28.16
N PHE A 15 -32.26 54.20 -28.51
CA PHE A 15 -33.51 53.46 -28.41
C PHE A 15 -33.48 52.20 -29.28
N ALA A 16 -33.94 51.12 -28.77
CA ALA A 16 -34.38 49.99 -29.59
C ALA A 16 -35.51 49.23 -28.91
N SER A 17 -36.52 49.01 -29.64
CA SER A 17 -37.85 48.47 -29.49
C SER A 17 -37.90 47.11 -28.83
N ALA A 18 -38.83 46.91 -27.89
CA ALA A 18 -39.15 45.61 -27.29
C ALA A 18 -39.97 44.76 -28.25
N ALA A 19 -39.45 43.58 -28.63
CA ALA A 19 -40.22 42.47 -29.13
C ALA A 19 -40.19 41.36 -28.07
N ALA A 20 -41.30 41.15 -27.37
CA ALA A 20 -41.47 40.07 -26.41
C ALA A 20 -41.66 38.74 -27.13
N THR A 21 -40.63 37.92 -27.17
CA THR A 21 -40.74 36.51 -27.54
C THR A 21 -40.83 35.68 -26.26
N ALA A 22 -42.01 35.14 -25.97
CA ALA A 22 -42.19 34.21 -24.84
C ALA A 22 -41.53 32.88 -25.18
N ALA A 23 -40.34 32.65 -24.64
CA ALA A 23 -39.69 31.35 -24.63
C ALA A 23 -40.31 30.48 -23.52
N LEU A 24 -41.05 29.46 -23.89
CA LEU A 24 -41.45 28.38 -22.98
C LEU A 24 -40.19 27.63 -22.54
N PHE A 25 -39.73 27.91 -21.35
CA PHE A 25 -38.75 27.06 -20.65
C PHE A 25 -39.46 25.74 -20.23
N VAL A 26 -39.33 24.72 -21.04
CA VAL A 26 -39.58 23.36 -20.58
C VAL A 26 -38.46 23.01 -19.58
N THR A 27 -38.75 23.10 -18.31
CA THR A 27 -37.85 22.56 -17.26
C THR A 27 -37.88 21.03 -17.36
N ALA A 28 -36.91 20.49 -18.11
CA ALA A 28 -36.62 19.07 -18.03
C ALA A 28 -36.15 18.76 -16.61
N THR A 29 -37.00 18.14 -15.80
CA THR A 29 -36.61 17.51 -14.54
C THR A 29 -35.54 16.47 -14.88
N PRO A 30 -34.32 16.55 -14.30
CA PRO A 30 -33.34 15.50 -14.49
C PRO A 30 -33.94 14.20 -13.96
N ALA A 31 -33.99 13.17 -14.80
CA ALA A 31 -34.35 11.84 -14.37
C ALA A 31 -33.46 11.43 -13.19
N PRO A 32 -33.96 10.77 -12.14
CA PRO A 32 -33.15 10.29 -11.05
C PRO A 32 -32.08 9.37 -11.63
N MET A 33 -30.80 9.76 -11.51
CA MET A 33 -29.69 8.88 -11.85
C MET A 33 -29.85 7.64 -10.98
N SER A 34 -30.11 6.52 -11.61
CA SER A 34 -30.13 5.21 -10.97
C SER A 34 -28.80 5.04 -10.24
N SER A 35 -28.82 5.01 -8.93
CA SER A 35 -27.66 4.81 -8.04
C SER A 35 -27.25 3.34 -8.01
N GLN A 36 -27.12 2.70 -9.17
CA GLN A 36 -26.52 1.38 -9.20
C GLN A 36 -25.03 1.52 -8.88
N SER A 37 -24.58 0.84 -7.82
CA SER A 37 -23.17 0.75 -7.52
C SER A 37 -22.40 0.27 -8.76
N PRO A 38 -21.25 0.87 -9.08
CA PRO A 38 -20.44 0.43 -10.23
C PRO A 38 -20.17 -1.07 -10.18
N ALA A 39 -20.36 -1.75 -11.33
CA ALA A 39 -20.21 -3.19 -11.42
C ALA A 39 -18.79 -3.65 -11.06
N ILE A 40 -18.70 -4.79 -10.39
CA ILE A 40 -17.45 -5.53 -10.22
C ILE A 40 -17.20 -6.30 -11.53
N ARG A 41 -16.07 -6.03 -12.17
CA ARG A 41 -15.68 -6.62 -13.45
C ARG A 41 -14.48 -7.53 -13.27
N PRO A 42 -14.45 -8.72 -13.92
CA PRO A 42 -13.24 -9.54 -13.94
C PRO A 42 -12.06 -8.76 -14.51
N PHE A 43 -10.88 -9.00 -13.95
CA PHE A 43 -9.63 -8.42 -14.39
C PHE A 43 -8.62 -9.54 -14.67
N ARG A 44 -7.80 -9.32 -15.68
CA ARG A 44 -6.68 -10.22 -16.00
C ARG A 44 -5.48 -9.38 -16.38
N ILE A 45 -4.34 -9.68 -15.81
CA ILE A 45 -3.09 -9.04 -16.17
C ILE A 45 -2.72 -9.49 -17.58
N GLN A 46 -2.51 -8.53 -18.45
CA GLN A 46 -2.12 -8.75 -19.85
C GLN A 46 -1.23 -7.59 -20.31
N THR A 47 0.05 -7.69 -20.01
CA THR A 47 1.03 -6.69 -20.42
C THR A 47 1.26 -6.78 -21.94
N PRO A 48 1.13 -5.69 -22.71
CA PRO A 48 1.41 -5.71 -24.13
C PRO A 48 2.85 -6.12 -24.46
N ASP A 49 3.06 -6.88 -25.53
CA ASP A 49 4.41 -7.26 -25.97
C ASP A 49 5.29 -6.06 -26.34
N ALA A 50 4.67 -4.95 -26.73
CA ALA A 50 5.37 -3.70 -26.98
C ALA A 50 6.06 -3.16 -25.71
N ASP A 51 5.38 -3.25 -24.57
CA ASP A 51 5.91 -2.78 -23.28
C ASP A 51 7.05 -3.68 -22.78
N LEU A 52 6.96 -4.98 -23.06
CA LEU A 52 8.05 -5.91 -22.76
C LEU A 52 9.30 -5.61 -23.60
N ARG A 53 9.12 -5.27 -24.88
CA ARG A 53 10.23 -4.87 -25.74
C ARG A 53 10.82 -3.54 -25.31
N ASP A 54 9.99 -2.53 -25.01
CA ASP A 54 10.47 -1.24 -24.50
C ASP A 54 11.28 -1.39 -23.22
N LEU A 55 10.82 -2.23 -22.28
CA LEU A 55 11.57 -2.54 -21.07
C LEU A 55 12.94 -3.12 -21.40
N LYS A 56 13.03 -4.13 -22.27
CA LYS A 56 14.30 -4.74 -22.66
C LYS A 56 15.23 -3.73 -23.34
N ASP A 57 14.71 -2.92 -24.24
CA ASP A 57 15.47 -1.87 -24.92
C ASP A 57 16.04 -0.83 -23.95
N ARG A 58 15.27 -0.46 -22.89
CA ARG A 58 15.74 0.45 -21.85
C ARG A 58 16.79 -0.18 -20.95
N LEU A 59 16.61 -1.43 -20.54
CA LEU A 59 17.59 -2.17 -19.75
C LEU A 59 18.92 -2.31 -20.49
N ALA A 60 18.89 -2.63 -21.79
CA ALA A 60 20.10 -2.72 -22.64
C ALA A 60 20.85 -1.39 -22.75
N ARG A 61 20.17 -0.26 -22.64
CA ARG A 61 20.74 1.10 -22.74
C ARG A 61 20.95 1.76 -21.38
N THR A 62 20.90 1.01 -20.29
CA THR A 62 21.09 1.54 -18.94
C THR A 62 22.41 2.26 -18.79
N ARG A 63 22.38 3.50 -18.34
CA ARG A 63 23.55 4.28 -17.96
C ARG A 63 23.75 4.18 -16.46
N PHE A 64 24.78 3.48 -16.05
CA PHE A 64 25.12 3.37 -14.63
C PHE A 64 25.98 4.56 -14.19
N PRO A 65 25.82 5.04 -12.93
CA PRO A 65 26.76 5.98 -12.32
C PRO A 65 28.10 5.29 -12.02
N ASP A 66 29.06 6.04 -11.55
CA ASP A 66 30.23 5.49 -10.85
C ASP A 66 29.84 4.83 -9.52
N ALA A 67 30.71 3.95 -9.02
CA ALA A 67 30.50 3.36 -7.70
C ALA A 67 30.76 4.38 -6.59
N GLY A 68 30.00 4.31 -5.50
CA GLY A 68 30.29 5.04 -4.28
C GLY A 68 31.67 4.66 -3.73
N PRO A 69 32.40 5.57 -3.06
CA PRO A 69 33.75 5.33 -2.58
C PRO A 69 33.84 4.44 -1.33
N GLY A 70 32.71 4.09 -0.71
CA GLY A 70 32.62 3.30 0.52
C GLY A 70 32.47 1.80 0.29
N ALA A 71 32.07 1.10 1.34
CA ALA A 71 31.70 -0.30 1.28
C ALA A 71 30.43 -0.52 0.45
N PRO A 72 30.22 -1.73 -0.10
CA PRO A 72 28.97 -2.05 -0.80
C PRO A 72 27.73 -1.66 0.01
N TRP A 73 26.77 -1.01 -0.62
CA TRP A 73 25.50 -0.53 -0.03
C TRP A 73 25.60 0.65 0.96
N GLU A 74 26.80 1.14 1.28
CA GLU A 74 26.96 2.26 2.22
C GLU A 74 26.36 3.57 1.68
N TYR A 75 26.46 3.79 0.37
CA TYR A 75 25.91 4.95 -0.32
C TYR A 75 24.56 4.68 -0.99
N GLY A 76 23.89 3.60 -0.63
CA GLY A 76 22.64 3.14 -1.24
C GLY A 76 22.86 1.86 -2.05
N THR A 77 22.05 1.67 -3.10
CA THR A 77 22.11 0.44 -3.92
C THR A 77 23.51 0.19 -4.50
N ASP A 78 24.06 -0.98 -4.17
CA ASP A 78 25.38 -1.38 -4.69
C ASP A 78 25.39 -1.51 -6.22
N LEU A 79 26.39 -0.91 -6.85
CA LEU A 79 26.48 -0.85 -8.30
C LEU A 79 26.70 -2.23 -8.94
N ALA A 80 27.51 -3.10 -8.33
CA ALA A 80 27.77 -4.42 -8.87
C ALA A 80 26.52 -5.30 -8.79
N TYR A 81 25.82 -5.26 -7.66
CA TYR A 81 24.55 -5.93 -7.48
C TYR A 81 23.49 -5.45 -8.49
N LEU A 82 23.35 -4.13 -8.65
CA LEU A 82 22.36 -3.59 -9.59
C LEU A 82 22.66 -3.96 -11.03
N LYS A 83 23.94 -3.96 -11.44
CA LYS A 83 24.33 -4.42 -12.78
C LYS A 83 23.95 -5.87 -13.02
N ASP A 84 24.19 -6.74 -12.05
CA ASP A 84 23.80 -8.16 -12.12
C ASP A 84 22.29 -8.32 -12.17
N LEU A 85 21.54 -7.59 -11.33
CA LEU A 85 20.07 -7.62 -11.32
C LEU A 85 19.47 -7.11 -12.64
N VAL A 86 20.02 -6.04 -13.22
CA VAL A 86 19.60 -5.48 -14.52
C VAL A 86 19.88 -6.47 -15.65
N ALA A 87 21.05 -7.10 -15.64
CA ALA A 87 21.39 -8.15 -16.62
C ALA A 87 20.45 -9.35 -16.48
N TYR A 88 20.19 -9.80 -15.26
CA TYR A 88 19.21 -10.85 -15.00
C TYR A 88 17.80 -10.47 -15.49
N TRP A 89 17.35 -9.25 -15.23
CA TRP A 89 16.05 -8.75 -15.68
C TRP A 89 15.92 -8.72 -17.20
N HIS A 90 16.98 -8.30 -17.88
CA HIS A 90 17.04 -8.27 -19.35
C HIS A 90 17.04 -9.67 -19.96
N ASP A 91 17.89 -10.60 -19.46
CA ASP A 91 18.25 -11.84 -20.13
C ASP A 91 17.46 -13.07 -19.65
N ARG A 92 17.06 -13.10 -18.38
CA ARG A 92 16.58 -14.31 -17.71
C ARG A 92 15.18 -14.19 -17.15
N PHE A 93 14.80 -13.02 -16.62
CA PHE A 93 13.50 -12.83 -15.99
C PHE A 93 12.36 -12.98 -17.01
N ASP A 94 11.42 -13.90 -16.73
CA ASP A 94 10.25 -14.14 -17.56
C ASP A 94 9.01 -13.47 -16.92
N TRP A 95 8.70 -12.24 -17.36
CA TRP A 95 7.46 -11.58 -16.95
C TRP A 95 6.22 -12.39 -17.27
N ARG A 96 6.19 -13.11 -18.41
CA ARG A 96 5.02 -13.94 -18.76
C ARG A 96 4.80 -15.08 -17.75
N ALA A 97 5.87 -15.63 -17.17
CA ALA A 97 5.75 -16.61 -16.09
C ALA A 97 5.21 -15.93 -14.81
N ALA A 98 5.69 -14.74 -14.45
CA ALA A 98 5.17 -13.96 -13.32
C ALA A 98 3.68 -13.59 -13.53
N GLU A 99 3.33 -13.09 -14.70
CA GLU A 99 1.96 -12.76 -15.10
C GLU A 99 1.03 -13.97 -15.01
N ARG A 100 1.47 -15.15 -15.48
CA ARG A 100 0.70 -16.39 -15.33
C ARG A 100 0.49 -16.77 -13.86
N ARG A 101 1.53 -16.64 -13.01
CA ARG A 101 1.42 -16.90 -11.55
C ARG A 101 0.43 -15.96 -10.88
N LEU A 102 0.48 -14.66 -11.18
CA LEU A 102 -0.48 -13.69 -10.63
C LEU A 102 -1.90 -13.95 -11.15
N ASN A 103 -2.05 -14.33 -12.40
CA ASN A 103 -3.33 -14.67 -13.03
C ASN A 103 -3.94 -16.01 -12.59
N GLN A 104 -3.29 -16.74 -11.68
CA GLN A 104 -3.90 -17.91 -11.04
C GLN A 104 -4.97 -17.51 -10.01
N PHE A 105 -4.91 -16.29 -9.51
CA PHE A 105 -5.89 -15.77 -8.57
C PHE A 105 -7.05 -15.10 -9.33
N ASP A 106 -8.24 -15.20 -8.76
CA ASP A 106 -9.41 -14.48 -9.26
C ASP A 106 -9.25 -12.98 -8.99
N GLN A 107 -9.16 -12.18 -10.06
CA GLN A 107 -8.90 -10.74 -9.98
C GLN A 107 -10.07 -9.94 -10.55
N PHE A 108 -10.29 -8.78 -9.96
CA PHE A 108 -11.42 -7.93 -10.29
C PHE A 108 -11.03 -6.45 -10.22
N VAL A 109 -11.87 -5.62 -10.85
CA VAL A 109 -11.80 -4.16 -10.75
C VAL A 109 -13.20 -3.59 -10.57
N THR A 110 -13.31 -2.54 -9.76
CA THR A 110 -14.55 -1.78 -9.57
C THR A 110 -14.25 -0.33 -9.26
N ALA A 111 -15.06 0.60 -9.78
CA ALA A 111 -14.87 2.02 -9.53
C ALA A 111 -15.37 2.40 -8.13
N ILE A 112 -14.50 2.97 -7.30
CA ILE A 112 -14.83 3.51 -5.96
C ILE A 112 -14.15 4.87 -5.84
N ASP A 113 -14.89 5.87 -5.41
CA ASP A 113 -14.37 7.21 -5.09
C ASP A 113 -13.50 7.80 -6.24
N GLY A 114 -14.00 7.68 -7.47
CA GLY A 114 -13.38 8.23 -8.68
C GLY A 114 -12.18 7.46 -9.22
N VAL A 115 -11.82 6.30 -8.65
CA VAL A 115 -10.74 5.45 -9.15
C VAL A 115 -11.21 4.02 -9.37
N ASP A 116 -10.68 3.36 -10.39
CA ASP A 116 -10.80 1.92 -10.56
C ASP A 116 -9.92 1.23 -9.50
N VAL A 117 -10.53 0.45 -8.63
CA VAL A 117 -9.84 -0.29 -7.57
C VAL A 117 -9.70 -1.74 -8.01
N HIS A 118 -8.46 -2.16 -8.19
CA HIS A 118 -8.10 -3.55 -8.48
C HIS A 118 -7.94 -4.33 -7.19
N PHE A 119 -8.37 -5.58 -7.19
CA PHE A 119 -8.20 -6.50 -6.06
C PHE A 119 -8.22 -7.95 -6.51
N ILE A 120 -7.50 -8.80 -5.77
CA ILE A 120 -7.66 -10.25 -5.80
C ILE A 120 -8.80 -10.59 -4.85
N HIS A 121 -9.77 -11.39 -5.29
CA HIS A 121 -10.82 -11.93 -4.43
C HIS A 121 -10.84 -13.44 -4.54
N GLN A 122 -9.99 -14.10 -3.76
CA GLN A 122 -9.90 -15.54 -3.74
C GLN A 122 -10.83 -16.10 -2.68
N ARG A 123 -11.92 -16.72 -3.14
CA ARG A 123 -12.89 -17.34 -2.24
C ARG A 123 -12.41 -18.73 -1.81
N SER A 124 -12.56 -18.99 -0.52
CA SER A 124 -12.38 -20.35 0.00
C SER A 124 -13.53 -21.28 -0.44
N ARG A 125 -13.22 -22.54 -0.64
CA ARG A 125 -14.23 -23.60 -0.80
C ARG A 125 -14.96 -23.97 0.50
N HIS A 126 -14.42 -23.58 1.64
CA HIS A 126 -15.01 -23.84 2.94
C HIS A 126 -16.16 -22.87 3.22
N PRO A 127 -17.39 -23.34 3.56
CA PRO A 127 -18.59 -22.52 3.57
C PRO A 127 -18.60 -21.43 4.65
N ASN A 128 -17.89 -21.65 5.76
CA ASN A 128 -17.82 -20.71 6.89
C ASN A 128 -16.54 -19.88 6.91
N ALA A 129 -15.88 -19.72 5.75
CA ALA A 129 -14.69 -18.92 5.62
C ALA A 129 -14.97 -17.45 5.96
N MET A 130 -14.13 -16.88 6.82
CA MET A 130 -14.26 -15.49 7.25
C MET A 130 -13.68 -14.55 6.15
N PRO A 131 -14.36 -13.45 5.77
CA PRO A 131 -13.77 -12.47 4.89
C PRO A 131 -12.57 -11.77 5.55
N LEU A 132 -11.46 -11.66 4.81
CA LEU A 132 -10.22 -11.03 5.28
C LEU A 132 -9.68 -10.10 4.20
N ALA A 133 -9.58 -8.81 4.50
CA ALA A 133 -8.91 -7.84 3.65
C ALA A 133 -7.42 -7.81 3.99
N LEU A 134 -6.58 -7.98 2.96
CA LEU A 134 -5.13 -7.86 3.03
C LEU A 134 -4.69 -6.56 2.36
N THR A 135 -3.94 -5.74 3.08
CA THR A 135 -3.53 -4.42 2.62
C THR A 135 -2.01 -4.27 2.70
N HIS A 136 -1.38 -4.09 1.54
CA HIS A 136 0.06 -3.89 1.40
C HIS A 136 0.48 -2.44 1.65
N GLY A 137 1.77 -2.16 1.54
CA GLY A 137 2.35 -0.82 1.62
C GLY A 137 3.31 -0.47 0.49
N TRP A 138 4.25 0.43 0.76
CA TRP A 138 5.28 0.86 -0.16
C TRP A 138 6.67 0.36 0.34
N PRO A 139 7.54 -0.20 -0.51
CA PRO A 139 7.44 -0.37 -1.97
C PRO A 139 6.84 -1.72 -2.41
N GLY A 140 5.98 -2.29 -1.59
CA GLY A 140 5.30 -3.54 -1.87
C GLY A 140 4.09 -3.40 -2.79
N SER A 141 3.37 -4.49 -2.97
CA SER A 141 2.16 -4.61 -3.77
C SER A 141 1.38 -5.87 -3.39
N ILE A 142 0.34 -6.22 -4.16
CA ILE A 142 -0.34 -7.50 -4.01
C ILE A 142 0.59 -8.72 -4.13
N VAL A 143 1.79 -8.55 -4.71
CA VAL A 143 2.81 -9.60 -4.83
C VAL A 143 3.21 -10.13 -3.45
N GLU A 144 3.20 -9.29 -2.42
CA GLU A 144 3.52 -9.69 -1.05
C GLU A 144 2.66 -10.86 -0.56
N PHE A 145 1.39 -10.91 -0.96
CA PHE A 145 0.42 -11.87 -0.44
C PHE A 145 0.35 -13.19 -1.20
N THR A 146 1.09 -13.33 -2.30
CA THR A 146 1.00 -14.51 -3.18
C THR A 146 1.28 -15.83 -2.46
N LYS A 147 2.18 -15.82 -1.44
CA LYS A 147 2.49 -16.99 -0.62
C LYS A 147 1.44 -17.26 0.49
N MET A 148 0.62 -16.27 0.84
CA MET A 148 -0.37 -16.36 1.92
C MET A 148 -1.76 -16.76 1.44
N ILE A 149 -2.13 -16.37 0.20
CA ILE A 149 -3.50 -16.55 -0.31
C ILE A 149 -3.92 -18.02 -0.28
N GLY A 150 -3.10 -18.94 -0.81
CA GLY A 150 -3.38 -20.37 -0.80
C GLY A 150 -3.59 -20.92 0.62
N PRO A 151 -2.61 -20.78 1.53
CA PRO A 151 -2.77 -21.18 2.92
C PRO A 151 -4.01 -20.63 3.60
N LEU A 152 -4.34 -19.35 3.42
CA LEU A 152 -5.52 -18.72 4.04
C LEU A 152 -6.84 -19.21 3.43
N THR A 153 -6.90 -19.48 2.12
CA THR A 153 -8.15 -19.87 1.45
C THR A 153 -8.42 -21.38 1.48
N ASP A 154 -7.38 -22.19 1.50
CA ASP A 154 -7.46 -23.66 1.61
C ASP A 154 -6.54 -24.19 2.72
N PRO A 155 -6.84 -23.89 3.99
CA PRO A 155 -5.98 -24.29 5.11
C PRO A 155 -5.81 -25.81 5.21
N THR A 156 -6.77 -26.60 4.77
CA THR A 156 -6.70 -28.07 4.84
C THR A 156 -5.62 -28.67 3.93
N ALA A 157 -5.25 -27.98 2.86
CA ALA A 157 -4.11 -28.34 2.02
C ALA A 157 -2.76 -27.82 2.58
N HIS A 158 -2.79 -27.00 3.65
CA HIS A 158 -1.64 -26.31 4.21
C HIS A 158 -1.55 -26.46 5.75
N GLY A 159 -1.86 -27.65 6.27
CA GLY A 159 -1.66 -28.00 7.67
C GLY A 159 -2.64 -27.36 8.68
N GLY A 160 -3.65 -26.65 8.21
CA GLY A 160 -4.71 -26.09 9.03
C GLY A 160 -6.02 -26.87 8.95
N SER A 161 -7.08 -26.34 9.56
CA SER A 161 -8.43 -26.91 9.56
C SER A 161 -9.40 -26.09 8.71
N ALA A 162 -10.53 -26.67 8.33
CA ALA A 162 -11.57 -25.96 7.57
C ALA A 162 -12.09 -24.72 8.30
N SER A 163 -12.06 -24.72 9.65
CA SER A 163 -12.43 -23.57 10.47
C SER A 163 -11.45 -22.39 10.36
N ASP A 164 -10.22 -22.61 9.87
CA ASP A 164 -9.21 -21.56 9.71
C ASP A 164 -9.32 -20.82 8.38
N ALA A 165 -10.29 -21.18 7.54
CA ALA A 165 -10.41 -20.66 6.19
C ALA A 165 -10.87 -19.19 6.13
N PHE A 166 -10.35 -18.48 5.12
CA PHE A 166 -10.73 -17.11 4.82
C PHE A 166 -11.16 -16.95 3.35
N HIS A 167 -12.11 -16.05 3.11
CA HIS A 167 -12.27 -15.42 1.80
C HIS A 167 -11.30 -14.23 1.75
N VAL A 168 -10.25 -14.32 0.96
CA VAL A 168 -9.21 -13.30 0.90
C VAL A 168 -9.56 -12.22 -0.11
N VAL A 169 -9.48 -10.96 0.31
CA VAL A 169 -9.55 -9.77 -0.55
C VAL A 169 -8.22 -9.03 -0.43
N ALA A 170 -7.29 -9.26 -1.38
CA ALA A 170 -6.01 -8.54 -1.41
C ALA A 170 -6.10 -7.35 -2.37
N ILE A 171 -5.97 -6.14 -1.84
CA ILE A 171 -6.31 -4.91 -2.53
C ILE A 171 -5.03 -4.26 -3.08
N SER A 172 -5.01 -3.90 -4.37
CA SER A 172 -4.07 -2.90 -4.86
C SER A 172 -4.55 -1.53 -4.38
N LEU A 173 -3.78 -0.87 -3.55
CA LEU A 173 -4.13 0.47 -3.06
C LEU A 173 -4.31 1.45 -4.23
N PRO A 174 -5.23 2.42 -4.15
CA PRO A 174 -5.32 3.49 -5.14
C PRO A 174 -3.96 4.16 -5.40
N GLY A 175 -3.58 4.27 -6.67
CA GLY A 175 -2.27 4.75 -7.08
C GLY A 175 -1.16 3.69 -7.12
N PHE A 176 -1.44 2.45 -6.74
CA PHE A 176 -0.51 1.32 -6.76
C PHE A 176 -0.97 0.24 -7.73
N GLY A 177 -0.01 -0.46 -8.31
CA GLY A 177 -0.26 -1.64 -9.12
C GLY A 177 -1.34 -1.39 -10.18
N PHE A 178 -2.31 -2.28 -10.26
CA PHE A 178 -3.36 -2.23 -11.27
C PHE A 178 -4.54 -1.32 -10.91
N SER A 179 -4.52 -0.68 -9.73
CA SER A 179 -5.53 0.33 -9.39
C SER A 179 -5.30 1.64 -10.11
N GLY A 180 -6.39 2.38 -10.33
CA GLY A 180 -6.37 3.71 -10.91
C GLY A 180 -5.54 4.70 -10.08
N LYS A 181 -5.00 5.71 -10.75
CA LYS A 181 -4.21 6.77 -10.13
C LYS A 181 -5.13 7.92 -9.76
N PRO A 182 -5.24 8.31 -8.47
CA PRO A 182 -6.03 9.48 -8.07
C PRO A 182 -5.59 10.74 -8.85
N GLN A 183 -6.57 11.46 -9.36
CA GLN A 183 -6.36 12.69 -10.14
C GLN A 183 -6.54 13.97 -9.32
N GLU A 184 -7.07 13.84 -8.09
CA GLU A 184 -7.35 14.94 -7.19
C GLU A 184 -6.46 14.85 -5.93
N PRO A 185 -6.10 15.99 -5.31
CA PRO A 185 -5.45 16.02 -4.00
C PRO A 185 -6.36 15.42 -2.91
N GLY A 186 -5.77 15.11 -1.75
CA GLY A 186 -6.51 14.64 -0.58
C GLY A 186 -6.80 13.13 -0.59
N TYR A 187 -6.10 12.36 -1.42
CA TYR A 187 -6.23 10.90 -1.42
C TYR A 187 -5.36 10.27 -0.31
N SER A 188 -5.67 10.68 0.91
CA SER A 188 -4.95 10.31 2.14
C SER A 188 -5.16 8.83 2.53
N PRO A 189 -4.37 8.28 3.46
CA PRO A 189 -4.59 6.95 4.02
C PRO A 189 -6.01 6.74 4.58
N GLU A 190 -6.61 7.78 5.16
CA GLU A 190 -7.99 7.71 5.65
C GLU A 190 -9.01 7.58 4.50
N ARG A 191 -8.80 8.32 3.40
CA ARG A 191 -9.63 8.18 2.19
C ARG A 191 -9.48 6.79 1.57
N MET A 192 -8.26 6.24 1.53
CA MET A 192 -8.02 4.86 1.11
C MET A 192 -8.72 3.84 2.02
N GLY A 193 -8.77 4.10 3.33
CA GLY A 193 -9.53 3.27 4.27
C GLY A 193 -11.02 3.23 3.95
N ARG A 194 -11.63 4.36 3.57
CA ARG A 194 -13.03 4.39 3.11
C ARG A 194 -13.25 3.58 1.83
N VAL A 195 -12.26 3.57 0.92
CA VAL A 195 -12.31 2.72 -0.28
C VAL A 195 -12.37 1.24 0.10
N ILE A 196 -11.54 0.80 1.06
CA ILE A 196 -11.53 -0.58 1.54
C ILE A 196 -12.89 -0.96 2.16
N ALA A 197 -13.41 -0.16 3.08
CA ALA A 197 -14.72 -0.40 3.70
C ALA A 197 -15.84 -0.48 2.64
N THR A 198 -15.83 0.44 1.67
CA THR A 198 -16.78 0.44 0.55
C THR A 198 -16.65 -0.82 -0.31
N LEU A 199 -15.42 -1.28 -0.58
CA LEU A 199 -15.19 -2.51 -1.33
C LEU A 199 -15.75 -3.73 -0.60
N MET A 200 -15.46 -3.87 0.70
CA MET A 200 -15.95 -4.99 1.51
C MET A 200 -17.48 -5.00 1.57
N ALA A 201 -18.11 -3.86 1.77
CA ALA A 201 -19.58 -3.72 1.72
C ALA A 201 -20.14 -4.09 0.33
N ARG A 202 -19.49 -3.66 -0.77
CA ARG A 202 -19.90 -3.99 -2.15
C ARG A 202 -19.78 -5.48 -2.46
N LEU A 203 -18.83 -6.18 -1.86
CA LEU A 203 -18.68 -7.63 -1.93
C LEU A 203 -19.73 -8.38 -1.09
N GLY A 204 -20.58 -7.66 -0.33
CA GLY A 204 -21.61 -8.22 0.51
C GLY A 204 -21.12 -8.68 1.90
N TYR A 205 -19.95 -8.24 2.32
CA TYR A 205 -19.39 -8.59 3.61
C TYR A 205 -19.82 -7.61 4.70
N SER A 206 -20.76 -8.01 5.54
CA SER A 206 -21.21 -7.23 6.70
C SER A 206 -20.30 -7.36 7.92
N ARG A 207 -19.39 -8.35 7.93
CA ARG A 207 -18.39 -8.56 8.98
C ARG A 207 -17.12 -9.12 8.36
N TYR A 208 -15.95 -8.50 8.62
CA TYR A 208 -14.70 -8.90 8.02
C TYR A 208 -13.49 -8.62 8.93
N GLY A 209 -12.41 -9.37 8.73
CA GLY A 209 -11.11 -9.11 9.33
C GLY A 209 -10.26 -8.19 8.47
N LEU A 210 -9.31 -7.53 9.12
CA LEU A 210 -8.28 -6.71 8.47
C LEU A 210 -6.90 -7.25 8.82
N GLN A 211 -6.03 -7.35 7.82
CA GLN A 211 -4.60 -7.61 8.01
C GLN A 211 -3.81 -6.60 7.18
N GLY A 212 -2.74 -6.03 7.77
CA GLY A 212 -1.88 -5.09 7.07
C GLY A 212 -0.54 -4.87 7.74
N GLY A 213 0.45 -4.56 6.89
CA GLY A 213 1.76 -4.06 7.24
C GLY A 213 2.01 -2.71 6.59
N ASP A 214 3.06 -1.98 6.96
CA ASP A 214 3.43 -0.69 6.38
C ASP A 214 2.24 0.29 6.28
N TRP A 215 2.02 0.94 5.13
CA TRP A 215 0.83 1.76 4.87
C TRP A 215 -0.46 0.96 5.02
N GLY A 216 -0.44 -0.32 4.65
CA GLY A 216 -1.58 -1.20 4.86
C GLY A 216 -1.97 -1.34 6.33
N GLY A 217 -1.01 -1.35 7.25
CA GLY A 217 -1.27 -1.33 8.68
C GLY A 217 -1.89 -0.01 9.15
N ILE A 218 -1.39 1.13 8.66
CA ILE A 218 -1.92 2.45 8.96
C ILE A 218 -3.36 2.59 8.43
N ILE A 219 -3.59 2.19 7.17
CA ILE A 219 -4.90 2.26 6.52
C ILE A 219 -5.90 1.33 7.21
N SER A 220 -5.51 0.08 7.49
CA SER A 220 -6.36 -0.90 8.19
C SER A 220 -6.75 -0.43 9.58
N ARG A 221 -5.84 0.26 10.30
CA ARG A 221 -6.16 0.90 11.56
C ARG A 221 -7.26 1.97 11.39
N LEU A 222 -7.18 2.78 10.34
CA LEU A 222 -8.19 3.82 10.08
C LEU A 222 -9.53 3.21 9.67
N VAL A 223 -9.54 2.08 8.94
CA VAL A 223 -10.77 1.30 8.70
C VAL A 223 -11.35 0.79 10.01
N ALA A 224 -10.52 0.21 10.89
CA ALA A 224 -10.97 -0.32 12.17
C ALA A 224 -11.54 0.75 13.12
N ILE A 225 -11.16 2.02 12.95
CA ILE A 225 -11.77 3.14 13.67
C ILE A 225 -13.10 3.56 13.03
N ASN A 226 -13.08 3.80 11.71
CA ASN A 226 -14.20 4.44 11.01
C ASN A 226 -15.32 3.46 10.66
N ASP A 227 -15.05 2.16 10.60
CA ASP A 227 -16.01 1.09 10.28
C ASP A 227 -16.05 -0.01 11.36
N ALA A 228 -15.85 0.36 12.62
CA ALA A 228 -15.72 -0.55 13.75
C ALA A 228 -16.87 -1.57 13.88
N THR A 229 -18.07 -1.22 13.43
CA THR A 229 -19.25 -2.10 13.46
C THR A 229 -19.17 -3.31 12.54
N HIS A 230 -18.42 -3.19 11.43
CA HIS A 230 -18.24 -4.27 10.46
C HIS A 230 -16.90 -4.99 10.60
N VAL A 231 -15.93 -4.40 11.32
CA VAL A 231 -14.61 -4.99 11.52
C VAL A 231 -14.63 -5.97 12.69
N ALA A 232 -14.43 -7.25 12.40
CA ALA A 232 -14.36 -8.30 13.42
C ALA A 232 -13.07 -8.24 14.24
N GLY A 233 -11.97 -7.81 13.64
CA GLY A 233 -10.67 -7.68 14.29
C GLY A 233 -9.62 -7.10 13.32
N LEU A 234 -8.53 -6.60 13.88
CA LEU A 234 -7.41 -5.99 13.18
C LEU A 234 -6.12 -6.75 13.51
N HIS A 235 -5.49 -7.35 12.52
CA HIS A 235 -4.19 -7.99 12.65
C HIS A 235 -3.11 -7.14 11.96
N LEU A 236 -2.05 -6.82 12.70
CA LEU A 236 -0.96 -5.96 12.21
C LEU A 236 0.39 -6.67 12.37
N ASN A 237 1.22 -6.66 11.32
CA ASN A 237 2.65 -6.94 11.41
C ASN A 237 3.49 -5.65 11.46
N PHE A 238 2.85 -4.50 11.34
CA PHE A 238 3.43 -3.16 11.52
C PHE A 238 2.56 -2.35 12.47
N CYS A 239 2.86 -2.46 13.78
CA CYS A 239 2.12 -1.79 14.83
C CYS A 239 2.77 -0.44 15.14
N ILE A 240 2.09 0.66 14.82
CA ILE A 240 2.58 2.01 15.14
C ILE A 240 1.87 2.54 16.37
N ALA A 241 2.65 2.87 17.39
CA ALA A 241 2.18 3.56 18.58
C ALA A 241 3.25 4.53 19.09
N GLY A 242 2.84 5.72 19.48
CA GLY A 242 3.67 6.64 20.25
C GLY A 242 3.43 6.48 21.74
N ALA A 243 4.27 7.11 22.55
CA ALA A 243 4.10 7.14 24.00
C ALA A 243 2.69 7.63 24.37
N PRO A 244 2.04 7.01 25.39
CA PRO A 244 0.77 7.48 25.92
C PRO A 244 0.87 8.93 26.40
N PRO A 245 -0.17 9.74 26.27
CA PRO A 245 -0.17 11.08 26.83
C PRO A 245 -0.18 11.04 28.36
N GLY A 246 0.60 11.91 28.99
CA GLY A 246 0.74 12.02 30.45
C GLY A 246 1.73 11.03 31.05
N GLY A 247 2.45 11.43 32.08
CA GLY A 247 3.49 10.64 32.73
C GLY A 247 4.81 10.52 31.97
N ASN A 248 5.70 9.63 32.45
CA ASN A 248 6.94 9.33 31.75
C ASN A 248 6.69 8.32 30.64
N ALA A 249 7.15 8.62 29.42
CA ALA A 249 7.01 7.74 28.25
C ALA A 249 7.52 6.31 28.47
N ASN A 250 8.55 6.18 29.32
CA ASN A 250 9.23 4.91 29.58
C ASN A 250 8.66 4.14 30.80
N ASP A 251 7.64 4.69 31.50
CA ASP A 251 7.05 4.00 32.64
C ASP A 251 6.42 2.67 32.19
N GLY A 252 6.86 1.58 32.86
CA GLY A 252 6.39 0.22 32.57
C GLY A 252 6.85 -0.37 31.25
N VAL A 253 7.83 0.27 30.58
CA VAL A 253 8.52 -0.28 29.41
C VAL A 253 9.76 -1.03 29.90
N SER A 254 9.97 -2.27 29.43
CA SER A 254 11.14 -3.05 29.82
C SER A 254 12.42 -2.50 29.18
N ALA A 255 13.57 -2.75 29.82
CA ALA A 255 14.87 -2.37 29.30
C ALA A 255 15.15 -2.99 27.90
N ALA A 256 14.66 -4.21 27.68
CA ALA A 256 14.81 -4.88 26.38
C ALA A 256 14.00 -4.18 25.27
N GLU A 257 12.76 -3.75 25.55
CA GLU A 257 11.93 -3.00 24.60
C GLU A 257 12.55 -1.63 24.30
N LEU A 258 13.05 -0.92 25.33
CA LEU A 258 13.73 0.36 25.13
C LEU A 258 14.96 0.21 24.23
N LYS A 259 15.79 -0.78 24.52
CA LYS A 259 16.99 -1.08 23.73
C LYS A 259 16.63 -1.37 22.26
N LEU A 260 15.66 -2.24 22.03
CA LEU A 260 15.22 -2.59 20.66
C LEU A 260 14.66 -1.37 19.93
N MET A 261 13.85 -0.56 20.60
CA MET A 261 13.32 0.68 20.04
C MET A 261 14.43 1.66 19.66
N GLU A 262 15.41 1.87 20.53
CA GLU A 262 16.56 2.74 20.29
C GLU A 262 17.42 2.25 19.12
N GLU A 263 17.70 0.94 19.04
CA GLU A 263 18.42 0.32 17.93
C GLU A 263 17.69 0.53 16.60
N ARG A 264 16.35 0.34 16.56
CA ARG A 264 15.55 0.57 15.36
C ARG A 264 15.48 2.04 14.97
N GLN A 265 15.36 2.94 15.94
CA GLN A 265 15.37 4.38 15.68
C GLN A 265 16.72 4.85 15.13
N ALA A 266 17.82 4.37 15.69
CA ALA A 266 19.17 4.68 15.20
C ALA A 266 19.39 4.16 13.77
N TYR A 267 18.96 2.93 13.49
CA TYR A 267 18.99 2.36 12.15
C TYR A 267 18.18 3.21 11.15
N MET A 268 16.94 3.51 11.49
CA MET A 268 16.04 4.26 10.63
C MET A 268 16.44 5.74 10.44
N ALA A 269 17.29 6.28 11.31
CA ALA A 269 17.78 7.65 11.12
C ALA A 269 18.51 7.84 9.78
N ASN A 270 19.22 6.80 9.32
CA ASN A 270 19.92 6.79 8.05
C ASN A 270 19.05 6.30 6.86
N GLU A 271 17.91 5.65 7.15
CA GLU A 271 17.08 5.01 6.13
C GLU A 271 15.85 5.82 5.70
N ARG A 272 15.56 6.98 6.32
CA ARG A 272 14.31 7.71 6.08
C ARG A 272 14.36 8.81 5.01
N ALA A 273 15.47 8.97 4.27
CA ALA A 273 15.60 9.99 3.22
C ALA A 273 14.55 9.81 2.11
N TYR A 274 14.23 8.57 1.71
CA TYR A 274 13.17 8.26 0.74
C TYR A 274 11.82 8.87 1.17
N GLN A 275 11.49 8.74 2.47
CA GLN A 275 10.25 9.23 3.06
C GLN A 275 10.15 10.76 2.99
N GLN A 276 11.27 11.46 3.19
CA GLN A 276 11.34 12.91 3.07
C GLN A 276 11.12 13.37 1.62
N ILE A 277 11.75 12.70 0.67
CA ILE A 277 11.59 13.02 -0.76
C ILE A 277 10.15 12.74 -1.21
N GLN A 278 9.62 11.55 -0.93
CA GLN A 278 8.26 11.16 -1.30
C GLN A 278 7.19 11.98 -0.57
N GLY A 279 7.45 12.41 0.68
CA GLY A 279 6.55 13.24 1.46
C GLY A 279 6.57 14.72 1.10
N THR A 280 7.49 15.18 0.29
CA THR A 280 7.63 16.61 -0.07
C THR A 280 7.56 16.87 -1.57
N LYS A 281 8.26 16.07 -2.39
CA LYS A 281 8.40 16.26 -3.84
C LYS A 281 8.29 14.95 -4.62
N PRO A 282 7.21 14.16 -4.45
CA PRO A 282 7.07 12.86 -5.11
C PRO A 282 7.10 12.98 -6.64
N GLN A 283 6.55 14.06 -7.19
CA GLN A 283 6.52 14.28 -8.64
C GLN A 283 7.93 14.46 -9.22
N THR A 284 8.82 15.16 -8.52
CA THR A 284 10.20 15.39 -8.99
C THR A 284 10.99 14.08 -9.07
N LEU A 285 10.87 13.24 -8.05
CA LEU A 285 11.45 11.90 -8.03
C LEU A 285 10.88 11.02 -9.16
N GLY A 286 9.58 11.16 -9.41
CA GLY A 286 8.83 10.36 -10.36
C GLY A 286 9.37 10.39 -11.78
N TYR A 287 9.92 11.51 -12.26
CA TYR A 287 10.49 11.58 -13.61
C TYR A 287 11.61 10.56 -13.82
N GLY A 288 12.54 10.43 -12.87
CA GLY A 288 13.61 9.46 -12.95
C GLY A 288 13.13 8.01 -12.80
N LEU A 289 12.22 7.76 -11.86
CA LEU A 289 11.71 6.41 -11.60
C LEU A 289 10.77 5.88 -12.71
N THR A 290 10.12 6.79 -13.44
CA THR A 290 9.25 6.43 -14.57
C THR A 290 10.05 6.18 -15.85
N ASP A 291 11.19 6.85 -16.03
CA ASP A 291 11.97 6.76 -17.25
C ASP A 291 13.07 5.67 -17.22
N SER A 292 13.59 5.37 -16.03
CA SER A 292 14.68 4.41 -15.84
C SER A 292 14.22 3.15 -15.09
N PRO A 293 14.11 1.98 -15.75
CA PRO A 293 13.80 0.74 -15.05
C PRO A 293 14.89 0.38 -14.03
N ALA A 294 16.17 0.62 -14.35
CA ALA A 294 17.28 0.41 -13.43
C ALA A 294 17.21 1.35 -12.21
N GLY A 295 16.82 2.62 -12.42
CA GLY A 295 16.61 3.57 -11.32
C GLY A 295 15.45 3.15 -10.41
N LEU A 296 14.36 2.66 -11.00
CA LEU A 296 13.23 2.12 -10.25
C LEU A 296 13.64 0.88 -9.45
N ALA A 297 14.36 -0.06 -10.07
CA ALA A 297 14.85 -1.24 -9.39
C ALA A 297 15.78 -0.88 -8.22
N ALA A 298 16.71 0.06 -8.43
CA ALA A 298 17.59 0.55 -7.38
C ALA A 298 16.80 1.12 -6.19
N TRP A 299 15.80 1.98 -6.46
CA TRP A 299 14.98 2.65 -5.45
C TRP A 299 14.15 1.69 -4.61
N ILE A 300 13.62 0.62 -5.22
CA ILE A 300 12.78 -0.38 -4.55
C ILE A 300 13.65 -1.42 -3.83
N VAL A 301 14.62 -2.03 -4.53
CA VAL A 301 15.37 -3.18 -4.00
C VAL A 301 16.28 -2.79 -2.84
N GLU A 302 16.77 -1.56 -2.83
CA GLU A 302 17.51 -1.02 -1.69
C GLU A 302 16.66 -1.12 -0.41
N LYS A 303 15.35 -0.83 -0.44
CA LYS A 303 14.45 -0.95 0.70
C LYS A 303 14.13 -2.40 1.05
N PHE A 304 13.98 -3.27 0.05
CA PHE A 304 13.87 -4.71 0.33
C PHE A 304 15.08 -5.23 1.11
N ARG A 305 16.30 -4.83 0.71
CA ARG A 305 17.51 -5.22 1.42
C ARG A 305 17.62 -4.60 2.82
N ALA A 306 17.31 -3.32 2.94
CA ALA A 306 17.46 -2.60 4.20
C ALA A 306 16.46 -3.05 5.27
N TRP A 307 15.28 -3.51 4.87
CA TRP A 307 14.17 -3.79 5.80
C TRP A 307 13.89 -5.28 6.02
N CYS A 308 14.56 -6.18 5.29
CA CYS A 308 14.43 -7.62 5.52
C CYS A 308 15.32 -8.13 6.65
N ASP A 309 14.98 -9.31 7.16
CA ASP A 309 15.84 -10.09 8.06
C ASP A 309 16.80 -10.97 7.26
N CYS A 310 17.71 -10.34 6.52
CA CYS A 310 18.55 -10.99 5.51
C CYS A 310 20.06 -10.80 5.71
N ASP A 311 20.50 -10.24 6.83
CA ASP A 311 21.91 -9.98 7.15
C ASP A 311 22.67 -9.26 6.01
N GLY A 312 21.98 -8.34 5.32
CA GLY A 312 22.55 -7.55 4.24
C GLY A 312 22.61 -8.23 2.88
N ASP A 313 22.16 -9.47 2.75
CA ASP A 313 22.02 -10.18 1.48
C ASP A 313 20.55 -10.44 1.17
N VAL A 314 19.97 -9.60 0.31
CA VAL A 314 18.54 -9.62 -0.03
C VAL A 314 18.11 -10.98 -0.63
N GLU A 315 19.00 -11.69 -1.30
CA GLU A 315 18.70 -12.98 -1.92
C GLU A 315 18.60 -14.15 -0.94
N LYS A 316 18.96 -13.95 0.34
CA LYS A 316 18.63 -14.91 1.40
C LYS A 316 17.12 -15.00 1.68
N LYS A 317 16.36 -13.97 1.38
CA LYS A 317 14.91 -13.90 1.64
C LYS A 317 14.07 -13.82 0.37
N PHE A 318 14.56 -13.20 -0.68
CA PHE A 318 13.82 -13.00 -1.91
C PHE A 318 14.65 -13.46 -3.11
N THR A 319 14.07 -14.25 -3.96
CA THR A 319 14.67 -14.55 -5.25
C THR A 319 14.67 -13.30 -6.15
N LYS A 320 15.57 -13.21 -7.11
CA LYS A 320 15.54 -12.16 -8.14
C LYS A 320 14.19 -12.11 -8.86
N ASP A 321 13.55 -13.27 -9.09
CA ASP A 321 12.22 -13.33 -9.70
C ASP A 321 11.14 -12.67 -8.85
N GLU A 322 11.17 -12.84 -7.54
CA GLU A 322 10.21 -12.20 -6.63
C GLU A 322 10.42 -10.69 -6.58
N LEU A 323 11.66 -10.24 -6.44
CA LEU A 323 12.01 -8.81 -6.47
C LEU A 323 11.57 -8.18 -7.79
N LEU A 324 11.94 -8.80 -8.92
CA LEU A 324 11.62 -8.30 -10.25
C LEU A 324 10.15 -8.42 -10.61
N THR A 325 9.41 -9.36 -10.04
CA THR A 325 7.95 -9.40 -10.18
C THR A 325 7.33 -8.14 -9.60
N ASN A 326 7.73 -7.77 -8.38
CA ASN A 326 7.24 -6.54 -7.74
C ASN A 326 7.70 -5.28 -8.49
N VAL A 327 8.98 -5.17 -8.83
CA VAL A 327 9.53 -4.02 -9.58
C VAL A 327 8.88 -3.88 -10.96
N SER A 328 8.70 -5.01 -11.69
CA SER A 328 8.05 -5.01 -13.01
C SER A 328 6.57 -4.62 -12.93
N LEU A 329 5.88 -4.96 -11.84
CA LEU A 329 4.51 -4.50 -11.61
C LEU A 329 4.46 -2.97 -11.54
N TYR A 330 5.34 -2.34 -10.76
CA TYR A 330 5.46 -0.88 -10.71
C TYR A 330 5.83 -0.28 -12.07
N TRP A 331 6.72 -0.93 -12.80
CA TRP A 331 7.15 -0.47 -14.12
C TRP A 331 6.01 -0.48 -15.13
N PHE A 332 5.39 -1.64 -15.36
CA PHE A 332 4.35 -1.81 -16.37
C PHE A 332 3.05 -1.04 -16.07
N THR A 333 2.76 -0.78 -14.81
CA THR A 333 1.61 0.05 -14.41
C THR A 333 1.97 1.53 -14.31
N ASN A 334 3.26 1.87 -14.42
CA ASN A 334 3.75 3.25 -14.25
C ASN A 334 3.30 3.88 -12.94
N THR A 335 3.41 3.14 -11.80
CA THR A 335 2.90 3.55 -10.50
C THR A 335 3.96 4.03 -9.51
N ALA A 336 5.22 4.16 -9.92
CA ALA A 336 6.28 4.67 -9.07
C ALA A 336 5.92 6.04 -8.45
N THR A 337 5.48 6.99 -9.27
CA THR A 337 5.12 8.34 -8.82
C THR A 337 3.80 8.37 -8.04
N SER A 338 2.77 7.71 -8.55
CA SER A 338 1.43 7.74 -7.92
C SER A 338 1.42 7.06 -6.55
N SER A 339 2.17 5.98 -6.40
CA SER A 339 2.33 5.31 -5.10
C SER A 339 3.09 6.16 -4.08
N ALA A 340 4.10 6.89 -4.52
CA ALA A 340 4.87 7.79 -3.66
C ALA A 340 4.02 8.96 -3.10
N ARG A 341 2.93 9.33 -3.76
CA ARG A 341 2.05 10.41 -3.30
C ARG A 341 1.39 10.12 -1.95
N ILE A 342 1.24 8.86 -1.53
CA ILE A 342 0.69 8.53 -0.22
C ILE A 342 1.47 9.20 0.92
N TYR A 343 2.79 9.33 0.78
CA TYR A 343 3.64 10.02 1.78
C TYR A 343 3.32 11.51 1.87
N TYR A 344 3.11 12.16 0.74
CA TYR A 344 2.73 13.57 0.69
C TYR A 344 1.33 13.77 1.28
N GLU A 345 0.37 12.99 0.84
CA GLU A 345 -1.02 13.07 1.29
C GLU A 345 -1.18 12.75 2.78
N SER A 346 -0.41 11.79 3.30
CA SER A 346 -0.38 11.50 4.73
C SER A 346 0.22 12.64 5.56
N ARG A 347 1.22 13.35 5.03
CA ARG A 347 1.87 14.46 5.74
C ARG A 347 0.97 15.68 5.87
N VAL A 348 0.13 15.93 4.87
CA VAL A 348 -0.77 17.10 4.85
C VAL A 348 -2.15 16.81 5.44
N ALA A 349 -2.51 15.55 5.60
CA ALA A 349 -3.76 15.15 6.22
C ALA A 349 -3.72 15.35 7.75
N PRO A 350 -4.87 15.65 8.38
CA PRO A 350 -4.96 15.63 9.83
C PRO A 350 -4.64 14.22 10.38
N GLY A 351 -3.83 14.17 11.42
CA GLY A 351 -3.57 12.90 12.11
C GLY A 351 -4.80 12.41 12.86
N ASN A 352 -5.01 11.09 12.89
CA ASN A 352 -6.05 10.47 13.71
C ASN A 352 -5.42 9.87 14.98
N ALA A 353 -5.80 10.42 16.14
CA ALA A 353 -5.31 10.01 17.45
C ALA A 353 -6.24 9.03 18.18
N GLU A 354 -7.38 8.66 17.59
CA GLU A 354 -8.35 7.77 18.23
C GLU A 354 -7.80 6.40 18.54
N ARG A 355 -8.28 5.84 19.65
CA ARG A 355 -7.97 4.47 20.05
C ARG A 355 -8.81 3.48 19.23
N VAL A 356 -8.18 2.43 18.75
CA VAL A 356 -8.88 1.33 18.09
C VAL A 356 -9.65 0.52 19.13
N SER A 357 -10.95 0.40 18.96
CA SER A 357 -11.86 -0.31 19.88
C SER A 357 -12.02 -1.80 19.55
N VAL A 358 -11.86 -2.18 18.28
CA VAL A 358 -11.99 -3.58 17.86
C VAL A 358 -10.81 -4.41 18.37
N PRO A 359 -11.00 -5.73 18.62
CA PRO A 359 -9.91 -6.63 18.98
C PRO A 359 -8.73 -6.50 18.01
N THR A 360 -7.53 -6.35 18.55
CA THR A 360 -6.32 -6.13 17.73
C THR A 360 -5.23 -7.12 18.11
N ALA A 361 -4.59 -7.70 17.09
CA ALA A 361 -3.37 -8.48 17.20
C ALA A 361 -2.18 -7.70 16.67
N CYS A 362 -1.02 -7.85 17.31
CA CYS A 362 0.26 -7.34 16.86
C CYS A 362 1.26 -8.49 16.76
N ALA A 363 1.73 -8.76 15.54
CA ALA A 363 2.80 -9.69 15.24
C ALA A 363 4.11 -8.91 15.09
N LEU A 364 5.00 -9.00 16.06
CA LEU A 364 6.20 -8.20 16.14
C LEU A 364 7.39 -8.95 15.53
N PHE A 365 7.79 -8.57 14.34
CA PHE A 365 8.96 -9.13 13.67
C PHE A 365 10.25 -8.39 14.14
N PRO A 366 11.33 -9.10 14.46
CA PRO A 366 12.48 -8.50 15.13
C PRO A 366 13.26 -7.47 14.29
N LYS A 367 13.16 -7.58 12.94
CA LYS A 367 13.81 -6.64 12.02
C LYS A 367 12.84 -5.66 11.38
N GLU A 368 11.63 -5.54 11.92
CA GLU A 368 10.69 -4.51 11.46
C GLU A 368 11.28 -3.10 11.66
N ILE A 369 10.97 -2.17 10.77
CA ILE A 369 11.52 -0.80 10.77
C ILE A 369 11.10 0.02 11.99
N THR A 370 9.97 -0.34 12.60
CA THR A 370 9.48 0.28 13.84
C THR A 370 8.96 -0.78 14.80
N VAL A 371 9.48 -0.78 16.01
CA VAL A 371 9.12 -1.74 17.06
C VAL A 371 8.72 -0.95 18.32
N PRO A 372 7.44 -0.59 18.50
CA PRO A 372 6.99 0.14 19.66
C PRO A 372 6.92 -0.78 20.90
N PRO A 373 7.13 -0.25 22.11
CA PRO A 373 6.87 -0.97 23.34
C PRO A 373 5.41 -1.44 23.41
N ARG A 374 5.19 -2.64 23.94
CA ARG A 374 3.86 -3.22 24.09
C ARG A 374 2.87 -2.29 24.79
N ARG A 375 3.30 -1.64 25.86
CA ARG A 375 2.45 -0.68 26.59
C ARG A 375 1.94 0.47 25.74
N TRP A 376 2.74 0.96 24.78
CA TRP A 376 2.30 2.02 23.89
C TRP A 376 1.22 1.52 22.92
N VAL A 377 1.37 0.26 22.48
CA VAL A 377 0.36 -0.38 21.63
C VAL A 377 -0.93 -0.62 22.40
N GLU A 378 -0.88 -1.10 23.65
CA GLU A 378 -2.04 -1.29 24.52
C GLU A 378 -2.82 0.02 24.76
N ALA A 379 -2.11 1.15 24.86
CA ALA A 379 -2.76 2.46 25.01
C ALA A 379 -3.50 2.91 23.72
N ARG A 380 -3.03 2.46 22.55
CA ARG A 380 -3.53 2.87 21.25
C ARG A 380 -4.58 1.94 20.66
N TYR A 381 -4.54 0.66 21.03
CA TYR A 381 -5.35 -0.41 20.47
C TYR A 381 -6.05 -1.22 21.58
N ASN A 382 -7.14 -1.89 21.24
CA ASN A 382 -7.69 -2.96 22.06
C ASN A 382 -6.87 -4.24 21.82
N LEU A 383 -5.66 -4.27 22.36
CA LEU A 383 -4.68 -5.32 22.12
C LEU A 383 -5.09 -6.60 22.85
N VAL A 384 -5.44 -7.65 22.11
CA VAL A 384 -5.82 -8.98 22.66
C VAL A 384 -4.81 -10.08 22.33
N GLN A 385 -3.95 -9.87 21.33
CA GLN A 385 -2.86 -10.78 21.00
C GLN A 385 -1.59 -9.99 20.73
N TRP A 386 -0.50 -10.44 21.34
CA TRP A 386 0.85 -9.91 21.17
C TRP A 386 1.80 -11.05 20.91
N THR A 387 2.29 -11.19 19.70
CA THR A 387 3.20 -12.26 19.31
C THR A 387 4.56 -11.68 18.94
N VAL A 388 5.60 -12.07 19.68
CA VAL A 388 6.97 -11.77 19.30
C VAL A 388 7.46 -12.89 18.39
N MET A 389 7.72 -12.55 17.14
CA MET A 389 8.16 -13.49 16.13
C MET A 389 9.64 -13.85 16.30
N PRO A 390 10.03 -15.12 16.00
CA PRO A 390 11.42 -15.55 16.21
C PRO A 390 12.39 -14.98 15.18
N ARG A 391 11.91 -14.57 13.99
CA ARG A 391 12.68 -14.04 12.86
C ARG A 391 11.77 -13.31 11.89
N GLY A 392 12.36 -12.63 10.92
CA GLY A 392 11.67 -11.89 9.87
C GLY A 392 11.75 -10.38 10.06
N GLY A 393 11.50 -9.66 8.99
CA GLY A 393 11.55 -8.21 8.91
C GLY A 393 10.24 -7.60 8.44
N HIS A 394 10.40 -6.50 7.72
CA HIS A 394 9.28 -5.66 7.27
C HIS A 394 8.34 -6.35 6.29
N PHE A 395 8.88 -7.15 5.38
CA PHE A 395 8.11 -7.84 4.35
C PHE A 395 7.65 -9.22 4.80
N ALA A 396 7.09 -9.29 6.01
CA ALA A 396 6.74 -10.53 6.70
C ALA A 396 5.95 -11.53 5.85
N ALA A 397 5.02 -11.04 5.01
CA ALA A 397 4.22 -11.87 4.10
C ALA A 397 5.05 -12.60 3.02
N MET A 398 6.21 -12.06 2.66
CA MET A 398 7.15 -12.65 1.70
C MET A 398 8.28 -13.42 2.38
N GLU A 399 8.79 -12.89 3.51
CA GLU A 399 9.93 -13.44 4.25
C GLU A 399 9.59 -14.69 5.05
N GLU A 400 8.47 -14.62 5.77
CA GLU A 400 8.03 -15.62 6.77
C GLU A 400 6.50 -15.86 6.64
N PRO A 401 6.00 -16.24 5.46
CA PRO A 401 4.56 -16.37 5.21
C PRO A 401 3.89 -17.38 6.15
N GLU A 402 4.57 -18.49 6.52
CA GLU A 402 4.01 -19.50 7.41
C GLU A 402 3.77 -18.93 8.81
N LEU A 403 4.75 -18.19 9.37
CA LEU A 403 4.61 -17.56 10.69
C LEU A 403 3.48 -16.54 10.72
N LEU A 404 3.38 -15.72 9.67
CA LEU A 404 2.32 -14.70 9.57
C LEU A 404 0.94 -15.34 9.40
N VAL A 405 0.81 -16.36 8.55
CA VAL A 405 -0.45 -17.10 8.34
C VAL A 405 -0.91 -17.78 9.63
N GLU A 406 0.00 -18.42 10.37
CA GLU A 406 -0.32 -19.08 11.64
C GLU A 406 -0.83 -18.08 12.67
N ASP A 407 -0.18 -16.93 12.80
CA ASP A 407 -0.58 -15.88 13.74
C ASP A 407 -1.94 -15.26 13.38
N VAL A 408 -2.19 -15.03 12.08
CA VAL A 408 -3.50 -14.58 11.55
C VAL A 408 -4.59 -15.61 11.87
N ARG A 409 -4.36 -16.91 11.62
CA ARG A 409 -5.33 -17.98 11.94
C ARG A 409 -5.63 -18.03 13.42
N LYS A 410 -4.59 -17.99 14.26
CA LYS A 410 -4.72 -18.00 15.73
C LYS A 410 -5.59 -16.84 16.22
N PHE A 411 -5.29 -15.63 15.75
CA PHE A 411 -6.04 -14.44 16.15
C PHE A 411 -7.50 -14.50 15.74
N PHE A 412 -7.78 -14.71 14.47
CA PHE A 412 -9.15 -14.72 13.99
C PHE A 412 -9.93 -15.97 14.41
N GLY A 413 -9.24 -17.09 14.68
CA GLY A 413 -9.86 -18.28 15.26
C GLY A 413 -10.53 -18.01 16.60
N ALA A 414 -9.98 -17.11 17.41
CA ALA A 414 -10.56 -16.70 18.69
C ALA A 414 -11.75 -15.71 18.58
N LEU A 415 -12.01 -15.17 17.38
CA LEU A 415 -13.05 -14.15 17.12
C LEU A 415 -14.22 -14.68 16.28
N ARG A 416 -14.21 -15.94 15.88
CA ARG A 416 -15.26 -16.61 15.09
C ARG A 416 -16.43 -17.06 15.91
#